data_a543094e1962a0b1791cb28962b73048
#
_entry.id   a543094e1962a0b1791cb28962b73048
#
_cell.length_a   1.000
_cell.length_b   1.000
_cell.length_c   1.000
_cell.angle_alpha   90.00
_cell.angle_beta   90.00
_cell.angle_gamma   90.00
#
_symmetry.space_group_name_H-M   'P 1'
#
loop_
_entity.id
_entity.type
_entity.pdbx_description
1 polymer ?
#
loop_
_entity_poly.entity_id
_entity_poly.type
_entity_poly.pdbx_seq_one_letter_code
_entity_poly.pdbx_strand_id
1 'polypeptide(L)'
;MQKFLITFLQIILFASLASADTLRLNSGESLEGKIRLMDEKTLYLESKLTSQELKIDRADLNLIEFDSSTRSFARRVGFGIFYRPNGNEENLSVKNWLSSDDSAELLVGYESGSRDTFGVELRYSKVFMVEGTNDLYYGAGLGIITKSSDRGTTLRFFSGNEFFPRGSPNLGISFELGVLSQKGVSSASQGFYNAFSARYYF
;
A
#
# COMPACT_ATOMS: atom_id res chain seq x y z
N MET A 1 -1.65 13.41 20.18
CA MET A 1 -2.39 12.97 19.01
C MET A 1 -2.62 14.05 17.95
N GLN A 2 -3.23 15.19 18.27
CA GLN A 2 -3.56 16.24 17.28
C GLN A 2 -2.35 16.81 16.52
N LYS A 3 -1.21 17.02 17.17
CA LYS A 3 0.03 17.50 16.53
C LYS A 3 0.65 16.48 15.56
N PHE A 4 0.54 15.19 15.85
CA PHE A 4 1.04 14.12 15.00
C PHE A 4 0.24 14.00 13.70
N LEU A 5 -1.08 14.17 13.79
CA LEU A 5 -1.98 14.14 12.64
C LEU A 5 -1.72 15.32 11.68
N ILE A 6 -1.42 16.49 12.20
CA ILE A 6 -1.14 17.71 11.40
C ILE A 6 0.20 17.57 10.66
N THR A 7 1.23 17.03 11.32
CA THR A 7 2.54 16.80 10.69
C THR A 7 2.46 15.71 9.62
N PHE A 8 1.68 14.66 9.84
CA PHE A 8 1.44 13.61 8.86
C PHE A 8 0.66 14.12 7.64
N LEU A 9 -0.34 14.98 7.86
CA LEU A 9 -1.10 15.61 6.78
C LEU A 9 -0.24 16.57 5.93
N GLN A 10 0.75 17.23 6.52
CA GLN A 10 1.70 18.09 5.80
C GLN A 10 2.68 17.28 4.91
N ILE A 11 3.10 16.09 5.33
CA ILE A 11 3.95 15.20 4.52
C ILE A 11 3.20 14.71 3.28
N ILE A 12 1.90 14.46 3.38
CA ILE A 12 1.05 14.03 2.25
C ILE A 12 0.93 15.13 1.17
N LEU A 13 0.96 16.40 1.56
CA LEU A 13 0.78 17.55 0.64
C LEU A 13 2.00 17.88 -0.23
N PHE A 14 3.20 17.39 0.08
CA PHE A 14 4.43 17.72 -0.64
C PHE A 14 4.89 16.66 -1.66
N ALA A 15 4.20 15.53 -1.80
CA ALA A 15 4.64 14.42 -2.66
C ALA A 15 3.96 14.40 -4.04
N SER A 16 3.77 15.56 -4.69
CA SER A 16 3.30 15.60 -6.08
C SER A 16 4.49 15.49 -7.06
N LEU A 17 5.03 14.29 -7.22
CA LEU A 17 5.91 14.00 -8.34
C LEU A 17 5.05 13.64 -9.56
N ALA A 18 5.26 14.31 -10.66
CA ALA A 18 4.54 14.11 -11.90
C ALA A 18 4.85 12.72 -12.47
N SER A 19 3.90 11.83 -12.31
CA SER A 19 3.86 10.53 -12.96
C SER A 19 3.43 10.71 -14.40
N ALA A 20 3.99 9.95 -15.35
CA ALA A 20 3.66 10.01 -16.77
C ALA A 20 3.27 8.62 -17.26
N ASP A 21 2.13 8.55 -17.96
CA ASP A 21 1.72 7.35 -18.68
C ASP A 21 2.55 7.21 -19.95
N THR A 22 2.82 6.00 -20.41
CA THR A 22 3.54 5.72 -21.64
C THR A 22 2.59 5.09 -22.66
N LEU A 23 2.48 5.69 -23.81
CA LEU A 23 1.73 5.16 -24.95
C LEU A 23 2.70 4.62 -25.99
N ARG A 24 2.48 3.39 -26.45
CA ARG A 24 3.17 2.83 -27.61
C ARG A 24 2.22 2.82 -28.80
N LEU A 25 2.64 3.47 -29.86
CA LEU A 25 1.89 3.50 -31.11
C LEU A 25 2.22 2.27 -31.98
N ASN A 26 1.32 1.94 -32.90
CA ASN A 26 1.56 0.90 -33.90
C ASN A 26 2.75 1.23 -34.82
N SER A 27 3.12 2.50 -34.93
CA SER A 27 4.34 2.96 -35.63
C SER A 27 5.64 2.55 -34.94
N GLY A 28 5.58 2.10 -33.67
CA GLY A 28 6.73 1.83 -32.81
C GLY A 28 7.19 3.03 -31.99
N GLU A 29 6.58 4.19 -32.15
CA GLU A 29 6.88 5.38 -31.35
C GLU A 29 6.32 5.24 -29.94
N SER A 30 7.01 5.86 -28.98
CA SER A 30 6.61 5.90 -27.56
C SER A 30 6.39 7.35 -27.15
N LEU A 31 5.22 7.65 -26.60
CA LEU A 31 4.83 8.96 -26.10
C LEU A 31 4.66 8.92 -24.59
N GLU A 32 5.33 9.84 -23.90
CA GLU A 32 5.19 10.00 -22.45
C GLU A 32 4.34 11.24 -22.12
N GLY A 33 3.39 11.08 -21.24
CA GLY A 33 2.52 12.18 -20.82
C GLY A 33 1.46 11.74 -19.83
N LYS A 34 0.53 12.63 -19.54
CA LYS A 34 -0.60 12.37 -18.67
C LYS A 34 -1.87 12.19 -19.51
N ILE A 35 -2.49 11.03 -19.39
CA ILE A 35 -3.80 10.81 -20.01
C ILE A 35 -4.83 11.68 -19.31
N ARG A 36 -5.45 12.59 -20.07
CA ARG A 36 -6.47 13.53 -19.56
C ARG A 36 -7.87 13.00 -19.76
N LEU A 37 -8.12 12.43 -20.91
CA LEU A 37 -9.41 11.88 -21.32
C LEU A 37 -9.19 10.71 -22.25
N MET A 38 -10.04 9.72 -22.17
CA MET A 38 -10.09 8.60 -23.11
C MET A 38 -11.57 8.29 -23.37
N ASP A 39 -11.95 8.33 -24.63
CA ASP A 39 -13.27 7.91 -25.11
C ASP A 39 -13.15 6.65 -25.99
N GLU A 40 -14.25 6.24 -26.64
CA GLU A 40 -14.28 5.02 -27.47
C GLU A 40 -13.31 5.05 -28.65
N LYS A 41 -12.98 6.22 -29.19
CA LYS A 41 -12.20 6.40 -30.42
C LYS A 41 -10.91 7.16 -30.22
N THR A 42 -10.82 7.98 -29.18
CA THR A 42 -9.75 8.97 -29.04
C THR A 42 -9.17 8.95 -27.64
N LEU A 43 -7.86 9.17 -27.54
CA LEU A 43 -7.13 9.40 -26.31
C LEU A 43 -6.49 10.79 -26.35
N TYR A 44 -6.63 11.55 -25.27
CA TYR A 44 -6.01 12.86 -25.10
C TYR A 44 -4.87 12.75 -24.09
N LEU A 45 -3.65 12.96 -24.56
CA LEU A 45 -2.42 12.92 -23.78
C LEU A 45 -1.82 14.31 -23.65
N GLU A 46 -1.64 14.79 -22.43
CA GLU A 46 -0.80 15.96 -22.17
C GLU A 46 0.67 15.54 -22.18
N SER A 47 1.40 15.89 -23.22
CA SER A 47 2.80 15.51 -23.41
C SER A 47 3.68 16.07 -22.30
N LYS A 48 4.53 15.22 -21.71
CA LYS A 48 5.52 15.60 -20.71
C LYS A 48 6.58 16.55 -21.26
N LEU A 49 6.90 16.44 -22.56
CA LEU A 49 7.95 17.24 -23.19
C LEU A 49 7.49 18.65 -23.58
N THR A 50 6.26 18.78 -24.08
CA THR A 50 5.77 20.04 -24.65
C THR A 50 4.67 20.69 -23.85
N SER A 51 4.11 19.99 -22.86
CA SER A 51 2.90 20.38 -22.12
C SER A 51 1.69 20.65 -23.05
N GLN A 52 1.75 20.15 -24.29
CA GLN A 52 0.66 20.26 -25.24
C GLN A 52 -0.23 19.01 -25.17
N GLU A 53 -1.51 19.22 -25.42
CA GLU A 53 -2.47 18.13 -25.54
C GLU A 53 -2.35 17.49 -26.93
N LEU A 54 -2.01 16.22 -26.96
CA LEU A 54 -1.97 15.40 -28.16
C LEU A 54 -3.25 14.58 -28.25
N LYS A 55 -3.89 14.65 -29.41
CA LYS A 55 -5.05 13.82 -29.73
C LYS A 55 -4.57 12.60 -30.53
N ILE A 56 -4.82 11.40 -30.00
CA ILE A 56 -4.36 10.14 -30.56
C ILE A 56 -5.56 9.27 -30.86
N ASP A 57 -5.65 8.72 -32.07
CA ASP A 57 -6.68 7.74 -32.38
C ASP A 57 -6.36 6.43 -31.68
N ARG A 58 -7.37 5.80 -31.07
CA ARG A 58 -7.19 4.51 -30.39
C ARG A 58 -6.80 3.38 -31.35
N ALA A 59 -7.15 3.51 -32.63
CA ALA A 59 -6.72 2.56 -33.66
C ALA A 59 -5.21 2.56 -33.87
N ASP A 60 -4.51 3.67 -33.54
CA ASP A 60 -3.06 3.80 -33.68
C ASP A 60 -2.31 3.32 -32.43
N LEU A 61 -3.03 2.95 -31.37
CA LEU A 61 -2.44 2.48 -30.12
C LEU A 61 -2.16 0.99 -30.18
N ASN A 62 -0.92 0.62 -29.90
CA ASN A 62 -0.51 -0.77 -29.68
C ASN A 62 -0.67 -1.15 -28.20
N LEU A 63 -0.18 -0.28 -27.30
CA LEU A 63 -0.15 -0.53 -25.88
C LEU A 63 -0.30 0.79 -25.11
N ILE A 64 -1.09 0.76 -24.05
CA ILE A 64 -1.15 1.82 -23.04
C ILE A 64 -0.49 1.25 -21.79
N GLU A 65 0.69 1.72 -21.48
CA GLU A 65 1.32 1.50 -20.19
C GLU A 65 0.93 2.67 -19.28
N PHE A 66 -0.10 2.48 -18.50
CA PHE A 66 -0.36 3.42 -17.41
C PHE A 66 0.87 3.40 -16.51
N ASP A 67 1.33 4.58 -16.10
CA ASP A 67 2.45 4.63 -15.17
C ASP A 67 2.11 3.81 -13.92
N SER A 68 2.37 2.52 -14.07
CA SER A 68 2.43 1.55 -12.98
C SER A 68 3.76 1.67 -12.23
N SER A 69 4.48 2.82 -12.42
CA SER A 69 5.77 3.10 -11.76
C SER A 69 5.69 3.04 -10.25
N THR A 70 4.49 2.86 -9.72
CA THR A 70 4.27 2.44 -8.34
C THR A 70 5.04 1.19 -7.95
N ARG A 71 5.48 0.37 -8.91
CA ARG A 71 6.31 -0.81 -8.67
C ARG A 71 7.71 -0.72 -9.30
N SER A 72 8.29 0.45 -9.39
CA SER A 72 9.72 0.54 -9.66
C SER A 72 10.45 -0.28 -8.57
N PHE A 73 11.27 -1.25 -8.98
CA PHE A 73 12.14 -2.04 -8.08
C PHE A 73 13.03 -1.19 -7.17
N ALA A 74 13.08 0.12 -7.38
CA ALA A 74 13.75 1.09 -6.52
C ALA A 74 13.02 1.30 -5.17
N ARG A 75 11.74 0.95 -5.04
CA ARG A 75 10.92 1.18 -3.85
C ARG A 75 10.70 -0.10 -3.07
N ARG A 76 11.75 -0.60 -2.47
CA ARG A 76 11.70 -1.90 -1.80
C ARG A 76 11.23 -1.84 -0.36
N VAL A 77 11.44 -0.73 0.33
CA VAL A 77 11.19 -0.65 1.77
C VAL A 77 10.21 0.46 2.07
N GLY A 78 9.12 0.12 2.74
CA GLY A 78 8.10 1.05 3.21
C GLY A 78 8.11 1.14 4.73
N PHE A 79 8.02 2.37 5.27
CA PHE A 79 7.84 2.64 6.68
C PHE A 79 6.49 3.33 6.90
N GLY A 80 5.80 2.95 7.95
CA GLY A 80 4.49 3.52 8.21
C GLY A 80 3.86 3.08 9.50
N ILE A 81 2.54 3.25 9.54
CA ILE A 81 1.69 2.86 10.65
C ILE A 81 0.67 1.83 10.19
N PHE A 82 0.34 0.93 11.08
CA PHE A 82 -0.70 -0.07 10.90
C PHE A 82 -1.64 0.03 12.10
N TYR A 83 -2.92 0.25 11.85
CA TYR A 83 -3.94 0.47 12.87
C TYR A 83 -5.08 -0.52 12.76
N ARG A 84 -5.45 -1.15 13.88
CA ARG A 84 -6.60 -2.03 14.01
C ARG A 84 -7.64 -1.43 14.95
N PRO A 85 -8.74 -0.89 14.41
CA PRO A 85 -9.78 -0.26 15.23
C PRO A 85 -10.40 -1.21 16.25
N ASN A 86 -10.66 -2.46 15.86
CA ASN A 86 -11.34 -3.45 16.72
C ASN A 86 -10.50 -3.90 17.91
N GLY A 87 -9.19 -3.71 17.88
CA GLY A 87 -8.27 -4.04 18.97
C GLY A 87 -7.63 -2.82 19.61
N ASN A 88 -7.92 -1.61 19.10
CA ASN A 88 -7.23 -0.37 19.44
C ASN A 88 -5.70 -0.50 19.40
N GLU A 89 -5.20 -1.27 18.43
CA GLU A 89 -3.78 -1.55 18.28
C GLU A 89 -3.15 -0.63 17.25
N GLU A 90 -2.12 0.08 17.66
CA GLU A 90 -1.27 0.91 16.81
C GLU A 90 0.10 0.27 16.71
N ASN A 91 0.56 -0.01 15.49
CA ASN A 91 1.85 -0.62 15.24
C ASN A 91 2.67 0.21 14.26
N LEU A 92 3.96 0.27 14.48
CA LEU A 92 4.91 0.67 13.46
C LEU A 92 5.05 -0.46 12.44
N SER A 93 5.06 -0.11 11.16
CA SER A 93 5.15 -1.04 10.05
C SER A 93 6.43 -0.79 9.27
N VAL A 94 7.17 -1.87 9.04
CA VAL A 94 8.28 -1.92 8.08
C VAL A 94 7.98 -3.02 7.08
N LYS A 95 7.64 -2.65 5.85
CA LYS A 95 7.31 -3.57 4.76
C LYS A 95 8.42 -3.57 3.72
N ASN A 96 8.88 -4.75 3.33
CA ASN A 96 9.87 -4.94 2.28
C ASN A 96 9.28 -5.79 1.15
N TRP A 97 9.33 -5.26 -0.08
CA TRP A 97 9.00 -6.02 -1.27
C TRP A 97 10.16 -6.95 -1.64
N LEU A 98 9.90 -8.26 -1.61
CA LEU A 98 10.86 -9.32 -1.95
C LEU A 98 10.91 -9.55 -3.45
N SER A 99 9.76 -9.39 -4.11
CA SER A 99 9.59 -9.48 -5.56
C SER A 99 8.52 -8.48 -6.03
N SER A 100 8.11 -8.54 -7.29
CA SER A 100 6.97 -7.76 -7.81
C SER A 100 5.67 -8.05 -7.07
N ASP A 101 5.50 -9.26 -6.54
CA ASP A 101 4.23 -9.74 -6.00
C ASP A 101 4.31 -10.13 -4.53
N ASP A 102 5.51 -10.36 -4.02
CA ASP A 102 5.72 -10.88 -2.67
C ASP A 102 6.29 -9.81 -1.75
N SER A 103 5.80 -9.73 -0.53
CA SER A 103 6.35 -8.83 0.49
C SER A 103 6.40 -9.47 1.86
N ALA A 104 7.39 -9.04 2.64
CA ALA A 104 7.49 -9.32 4.07
C ALA A 104 7.29 -8.01 4.84
N GLU A 105 6.60 -8.07 5.97
CA GLU A 105 6.33 -6.93 6.82
C GLU A 105 6.57 -7.28 8.28
N LEU A 106 7.24 -6.38 8.98
CA LEU A 106 7.41 -6.41 10.43
C LEU A 106 6.50 -5.35 11.04
N LEU A 107 5.64 -5.78 11.95
CA LEU A 107 4.85 -4.89 12.80
C LEU A 107 5.41 -4.91 14.22
N VAL A 108 5.54 -3.73 14.81
CA VAL A 108 5.96 -3.55 16.20
C VAL A 108 4.99 -2.59 16.88
N GLY A 109 4.29 -3.08 17.89
CA GLY A 109 3.30 -2.32 18.63
C GLY A 109 3.62 -2.24 20.12
N TYR A 110 3.28 -1.09 20.70
CA TYR A 110 3.32 -0.89 22.14
C TYR A 110 2.10 -0.08 22.56
N GLU A 111 1.37 -0.61 23.52
CA GLU A 111 0.24 0.05 24.14
C GLU A 111 0.56 0.23 25.63
N SER A 112 0.60 1.50 26.08
CA SER A 112 0.77 1.86 27.48
C SER A 112 -0.61 2.04 28.12
N GLY A 113 -0.87 1.35 29.21
CA GLY A 113 -2.15 1.40 29.89
C GLY A 113 -2.12 0.72 31.25
N SER A 114 -3.28 0.26 31.71
CA SER A 114 -3.39 -0.49 32.96
C SER A 114 -2.61 -1.83 32.92
N ARG A 115 -2.31 -2.31 31.73
CA ARG A 115 -1.42 -3.46 31.45
C ARG A 115 -0.67 -3.16 30.17
N ASP A 116 0.61 -2.85 30.29
CA ASP A 116 1.49 -2.61 29.15
C ASP A 116 1.49 -3.83 28.21
N THR A 117 1.25 -3.56 26.96
CA THR A 117 1.22 -4.59 25.91
C THR A 117 2.30 -4.28 24.89
N PHE A 118 3.16 -5.24 24.60
CA PHE A 118 4.15 -5.19 23.53
C PHE A 118 3.89 -6.33 22.57
N GLY A 119 3.92 -6.02 21.27
CA GLY A 119 3.71 -7.00 20.21
C GLY A 119 4.71 -6.87 19.09
N VAL A 120 5.13 -8.00 18.57
CA VAL A 120 5.92 -8.09 17.33
C VAL A 120 5.28 -9.14 16.44
N GLU A 121 5.06 -8.79 15.17
CA GLU A 121 4.46 -9.68 14.19
C GLU A 121 5.25 -9.63 12.89
N LEU A 122 5.61 -10.80 12.37
CA LEU A 122 6.14 -10.98 11.03
C LEU A 122 5.02 -11.44 10.11
N ARG A 123 4.90 -10.79 8.96
CA ARG A 123 3.86 -11.03 7.97
C ARG A 123 4.46 -11.29 6.60
N TYR A 124 3.80 -12.14 5.85
CA TYR A 124 4.05 -12.35 4.43
C TYR A 124 2.77 -12.05 3.67
N SER A 125 2.88 -11.34 2.56
CA SER A 125 1.75 -11.13 1.67
C SER A 125 2.15 -11.31 0.21
N LYS A 126 1.17 -11.78 -0.56
CA LYS A 126 1.28 -11.99 -2.00
C LYS A 126 0.18 -11.23 -2.73
N VAL A 127 0.57 -10.44 -3.71
CA VAL A 127 -0.36 -9.78 -4.61
C VAL A 127 -0.84 -10.79 -5.65
N PHE A 128 -2.14 -10.84 -5.86
CA PHE A 128 -2.74 -11.74 -6.83
C PHE A 128 -3.44 -10.99 -7.98
N MET A 129 -3.67 -9.68 -7.81
CA MET A 129 -4.26 -8.83 -8.83
C MET A 129 -3.75 -7.40 -8.67
N VAL A 130 -3.44 -6.77 -9.79
CA VAL A 130 -3.08 -5.36 -9.91
C VAL A 130 -4.10 -4.70 -10.80
N GLU A 131 -4.73 -3.64 -10.32
CA GLU A 131 -5.69 -2.87 -11.08
C GLU A 131 -5.37 -1.38 -10.95
N GLY A 132 -4.71 -0.83 -11.98
CA GLY A 132 -4.23 0.55 -11.96
C GLY A 132 -3.27 0.82 -10.81
N THR A 133 -3.72 1.61 -9.85
CA THR A 133 -2.98 1.96 -8.64
C THR A 133 -3.32 1.11 -7.41
N ASN A 134 -4.06 0.02 -7.61
CA ASN A 134 -4.51 -0.86 -6.55
C ASN A 134 -3.83 -2.22 -6.64
N ASP A 135 -3.29 -2.68 -5.52
CA ASP A 135 -2.73 -4.00 -5.33
C ASP A 135 -3.63 -4.81 -4.43
N LEU A 136 -4.33 -5.80 -4.98
CA LEU A 136 -5.09 -6.76 -4.19
C LEU A 136 -4.17 -7.88 -3.75
N TYR A 137 -4.14 -8.14 -2.45
CA TYR A 137 -3.23 -9.12 -1.87
C TYR A 137 -3.91 -9.99 -0.80
N TYR A 138 -3.30 -11.12 -0.51
CA TYR A 138 -3.59 -11.95 0.64
C TYR A 138 -2.31 -12.28 1.39
N GLY A 139 -2.44 -12.71 2.64
CA GLY A 139 -1.26 -13.02 3.42
C GLY A 139 -1.55 -13.72 4.73
N ALA A 140 -0.45 -14.00 5.44
CA ALA A 140 -0.47 -14.56 6.78
C ALA A 140 0.57 -13.85 7.65
N GLY A 141 0.30 -13.83 8.97
CA GLY A 141 1.18 -13.25 9.97
C GLY A 141 1.30 -14.13 11.20
N LEU A 142 2.50 -14.15 11.75
CA LEU A 142 2.82 -14.80 13.02
C LEU A 142 3.41 -13.75 13.96
N GLY A 143 2.90 -13.67 15.17
CA GLY A 143 3.35 -12.70 16.15
C GLY A 143 3.48 -13.28 17.55
N ILE A 144 4.22 -12.51 18.33
CA ILE A 144 4.35 -12.69 19.78
C ILE A 144 3.78 -11.44 20.43
N ILE A 145 2.95 -11.62 21.43
CA ILE A 145 2.40 -10.56 22.24
C ILE A 145 2.77 -10.81 23.70
N THR A 146 3.19 -9.77 24.38
CA THR A 146 3.46 -9.80 25.81
C THR A 146 2.55 -8.78 26.50
N LYS A 147 1.81 -9.21 27.49
CA LYS A 147 0.91 -8.35 28.26
C LYS A 147 1.23 -8.52 29.75
N SER A 148 1.85 -7.51 30.36
CA SER A 148 2.43 -7.62 31.69
C SER A 148 3.43 -8.78 31.77
N SER A 149 3.12 -9.87 32.49
CA SER A 149 3.95 -11.08 32.62
C SER A 149 3.55 -12.19 31.64
N ASP A 150 2.38 -12.08 31.01
CA ASP A 150 1.83 -13.14 30.16
C ASP A 150 2.35 -13.01 28.75
N ARG A 151 2.73 -14.14 28.15
CA ARG A 151 3.15 -14.22 26.75
C ARG A 151 2.15 -15.03 25.95
N GLY A 152 1.90 -14.57 24.75
CA GLY A 152 1.04 -15.26 23.80
C GLY A 152 1.57 -15.20 22.38
N THR A 153 0.93 -15.98 21.53
CA THR A 153 1.21 -16.02 20.10
C THR A 153 -0.04 -15.60 19.33
N THR A 154 0.16 -14.96 18.20
CA THR A 154 -0.89 -14.59 17.27
C THR A 154 -0.64 -15.22 15.91
N LEU A 155 -1.71 -15.70 15.30
CA LEU A 155 -1.74 -16.16 13.90
C LEU A 155 -2.83 -15.38 13.19
N ARG A 156 -2.50 -14.82 12.03
CA ARG A 156 -3.44 -14.06 11.21
C ARG A 156 -3.44 -14.56 9.79
N PHE A 157 -4.63 -14.54 9.18
CA PHE A 157 -4.82 -14.64 7.75
C PHE A 157 -5.61 -13.43 7.30
N PHE A 158 -5.21 -12.83 6.21
CA PHE A 158 -5.80 -11.58 5.74
C PHE A 158 -5.84 -11.49 4.22
N SER A 159 -6.75 -10.67 3.75
CA SER A 159 -6.77 -10.16 2.39
C SER A 159 -6.99 -8.66 2.46
N GLY A 160 -6.43 -7.94 1.52
CA GLY A 160 -6.49 -6.50 1.52
C GLY A 160 -6.22 -5.89 0.16
N ASN A 161 -6.30 -4.58 0.17
CA ASN A 161 -5.99 -3.74 -0.95
C ASN A 161 -4.98 -2.69 -0.50
N GLU A 162 -3.93 -2.44 -1.28
CA GLU A 162 -3.01 -1.33 -1.10
C GLU A 162 -3.14 -0.38 -2.29
N PHE A 163 -3.56 0.83 -2.01
CA PHE A 163 -3.78 1.88 -2.99
C PHE A 163 -2.61 2.86 -2.99
N PHE A 164 -2.11 3.20 -4.18
CA PHE A 164 -1.06 4.18 -4.39
C PHE A 164 -1.64 5.40 -5.11
N PRO A 165 -1.82 6.55 -4.44
CA PRO A 165 -2.35 7.75 -5.07
C PRO A 165 -1.47 8.21 -6.23
N ARG A 166 -2.07 8.57 -7.37
CA ARG A 166 -1.34 9.00 -8.58
C ARG A 166 -0.40 10.18 -8.32
N GLY A 167 -0.77 11.09 -7.43
CA GLY A 167 0.07 12.25 -7.04
C GLY A 167 1.15 11.92 -6.00
N SER A 168 1.15 10.73 -5.43
CA SER A 168 2.06 10.29 -4.37
C SER A 168 2.36 8.81 -4.49
N PRO A 169 3.03 8.40 -5.56
CA PRO A 169 3.23 6.99 -5.87
C PRO A 169 4.10 6.25 -4.85
N ASN A 170 4.78 6.96 -3.96
CA ASN A 170 5.53 6.41 -2.83
C ASN A 170 4.67 6.19 -1.58
N LEU A 171 3.44 6.71 -1.57
CA LEU A 171 2.52 6.53 -0.45
C LEU A 171 1.59 5.36 -0.73
N GLY A 172 1.70 4.29 0.04
CA GLY A 172 0.76 3.19 0.04
C GLY A 172 -0.25 3.36 1.18
N ILE A 173 -1.53 3.30 0.85
CA ILE A 173 -2.63 3.28 1.82
C ILE A 173 -3.31 1.94 1.69
N SER A 174 -3.42 1.15 2.76
CA SER A 174 -4.05 -0.15 2.68
C SER A 174 -5.23 -0.29 3.63
N PHE A 175 -6.15 -1.14 3.20
CA PHE A 175 -7.24 -1.67 3.99
C PHE A 175 -7.19 -3.19 3.97
N GLU A 176 -7.39 -3.81 5.13
CA GLU A 176 -7.36 -5.25 5.30
C GLU A 176 -8.57 -5.76 6.05
N LEU A 177 -8.98 -6.95 5.68
CA LEU A 177 -9.92 -7.80 6.42
C LEU A 177 -9.25 -9.15 6.69
N GLY A 178 -9.45 -9.69 7.88
CA GLY A 178 -8.81 -10.94 8.22
C GLY A 178 -9.42 -11.64 9.41
N VAL A 179 -8.83 -12.78 9.70
CA VAL A 179 -9.11 -13.58 10.90
C VAL A 179 -7.86 -13.62 11.77
N LEU A 180 -8.07 -13.49 13.07
CA LEU A 180 -7.05 -13.55 14.09
C LEU A 180 -7.32 -14.74 15.00
N SER A 181 -6.29 -15.50 15.29
CA SER A 181 -6.26 -16.46 16.38
C SER A 181 -5.15 -16.07 17.34
N GLN A 182 -5.48 -15.87 18.60
CA GLN A 182 -4.56 -15.51 19.66
C GLN A 182 -4.61 -16.56 20.76
N LYS A 183 -3.45 -16.94 21.31
CA LYS A 183 -3.33 -17.96 22.34
C LYS A 183 -2.29 -17.52 23.38
N GLY A 184 -2.58 -17.73 24.66
CA GLY A 184 -1.60 -17.55 25.74
C GLY A 184 -1.71 -16.24 26.55
N VAL A 185 -2.44 -15.22 26.08
CA VAL A 185 -2.69 -13.98 26.85
C VAL A 185 -4.14 -13.96 27.29
N SER A 186 -4.38 -14.14 28.59
CA SER A 186 -5.68 -14.08 29.30
C SER A 186 -6.78 -15.05 28.83
N SER A 187 -6.81 -15.50 27.60
CA SER A 187 -7.68 -16.55 27.01
C SER A 187 -7.40 -16.67 25.52
N ALA A 188 -7.65 -17.84 24.95
CA ALA A 188 -7.63 -17.98 23.48
C ALA A 188 -8.78 -17.15 22.89
N SER A 189 -8.47 -16.26 21.99
CA SER A 189 -9.47 -15.49 21.25
C SER A 189 -9.35 -15.74 19.77
N GLN A 190 -10.48 -15.85 19.10
CA GLN A 190 -10.57 -15.92 17.65
C GLN A 190 -11.60 -14.90 17.20
N GLY A 191 -11.33 -14.22 16.11
CA GLY A 191 -12.24 -13.22 15.62
C GLY A 191 -11.85 -12.63 14.26
N PHE A 192 -12.80 -11.94 13.68
CA PHE A 192 -12.56 -11.11 12.51
C PHE A 192 -11.93 -9.78 12.92
N TYR A 193 -11.06 -9.25 12.09
CA TYR A 193 -10.53 -7.91 12.25
C TYR A 193 -10.54 -7.15 10.93
N ASN A 194 -10.52 -5.86 11.04
CA ASN A 194 -10.18 -4.94 9.98
C ASN A 194 -8.96 -4.11 10.39
N ALA A 195 -8.21 -3.66 9.40
CA ALA A 195 -7.05 -2.82 9.63
C ALA A 195 -6.86 -1.80 8.51
N PHE A 196 -6.22 -0.71 8.86
CA PHE A 196 -5.78 0.34 7.95
C PHE A 196 -4.29 0.55 8.11
N SER A 197 -3.62 0.88 7.03
CA SER A 197 -2.24 1.31 7.12
C SER A 197 -1.92 2.43 6.13
N ALA A 198 -0.89 3.18 6.47
CA ALA A 198 -0.27 4.13 5.58
C ALA A 198 1.24 3.97 5.67
N ARG A 199 1.90 3.80 4.51
CA ARG A 199 3.35 3.57 4.40
C ARG A 199 3.94 4.47 3.34
N TYR A 200 5.12 4.98 3.61
CA TYR A 200 5.92 5.67 2.61
C TYR A 200 7.07 4.76 2.18
N TYR A 201 7.19 4.55 0.88
CA TYR A 201 8.16 3.67 0.24
C TYR A 201 9.36 4.45 -0.31
N PHE A 202 10.56 3.88 -0.18
CA PHE A 202 11.84 4.44 -0.60
C PHE A 202 12.51 3.58 -1.69
#